data_3fe56eb3c461679fbe36186f7bfb4d0a
#
_entry.id   3fe56eb3c461679fbe36186f7bfb4d0a
#
_cell.length_a   1.000
_cell.length_b   1.000
_cell.length_c   1.000
_cell.angle_alpha   90.00
_cell.angle_beta   90.00
_cell.angle_gamma   90.00
#
_symmetry.space_group_name_H-M   'P 1'
#
loop_
_entity.id
_entity.type
_entity.pdbx_description
1 polymer ?
#
loop_
_entity_poly.entity_id
_entity_poly.type
_entity_poly.pdbx_seq_one_letter_code
_entity_poly.pdbx_strand_id
1 'polypeptide(L)'
;MISFSEASLAELSIHRIGNKSEDEFYVLSEQSLLIEDEQLKNLLLQYFLGPYGKVNEIYRFFHPNEDLNLNEVYHFAESIFEKGESFHDNSQQLAKYLYEISNHPKIKSGELYVAYFENVQIEGELHDAIGIFKSENKETYLKVYPENSGFKVSYEQEAINISKLDKGCLIINTEKDQGYKIAVIDQTNRSAEAVYWKDEFLKLRIRNDNYHQTSNVLGVYKNFVTQKLDEDFEISKADKIDLLNRSIKYFKEKDSFDLDEFSTEVIANEEGIESFKNYKKSYEEEFDTAIPDSFDISDAAVKKQARDYKSVLKLDKNFHIYIHGNKELIEKGFDDDKSMNYYKVYFREEQ
;
A
#
# COMPACT_ATOMS: atom_id res chain seq x y z
N MET A 1 4.10 6.63 -6.62
CA MET A 1 2.93 7.12 -5.86
C MET A 1 1.80 7.29 -6.85
N ILE A 2 0.59 6.85 -6.51
CA ILE A 2 -0.59 7.05 -7.35
C ILE A 2 -1.21 8.40 -6.97
N SER A 3 -1.57 9.22 -7.97
CA SER A 3 -2.26 10.49 -7.80
C SER A 3 -3.55 10.50 -8.64
N PHE A 4 -4.58 11.13 -8.11
CA PHE A 4 -5.92 11.16 -8.70
C PHE A 4 -6.40 12.58 -8.98
N SER A 5 -5.50 13.57 -8.92
CA SER A 5 -5.87 14.99 -9.10
C SER A 5 -6.47 15.30 -10.48
N GLU A 6 -6.11 14.50 -11.49
CA GLU A 6 -6.54 14.64 -12.87
C GLU A 6 -7.48 13.53 -13.33
N ALA A 7 -7.77 12.59 -12.42
CA ALA A 7 -8.59 11.44 -12.75
C ALA A 7 -10.05 11.82 -12.96
N SER A 8 -10.68 11.26 -14.00
CA SER A 8 -12.10 11.39 -14.28
C SER A 8 -12.77 10.02 -14.36
N LEU A 9 -14.03 9.94 -13.93
CA LEU A 9 -14.88 8.76 -14.06
C LEU A 9 -15.60 8.82 -15.42
N ALA A 10 -15.18 7.96 -16.35
CA ALA A 10 -15.75 7.92 -17.71
C ALA A 10 -16.94 6.96 -17.81
N GLU A 11 -16.83 5.75 -17.25
CA GLU A 11 -17.91 4.76 -17.27
C GLU A 11 -18.06 4.09 -15.90
N LEU A 12 -19.30 3.67 -15.58
CA LEU A 12 -19.62 2.94 -14.35
C LEU A 12 -20.72 1.92 -14.60
N SER A 13 -20.49 0.68 -14.23
CA SER A 13 -21.51 -0.37 -14.14
C SER A 13 -21.66 -0.85 -12.70
N ILE A 14 -22.90 -1.12 -12.27
CA ILE A 14 -23.19 -1.58 -10.91
C ILE A 14 -24.00 -2.87 -11.01
N HIS A 15 -23.54 -3.89 -10.27
CA HIS A 15 -24.20 -5.18 -10.15
C HIS A 15 -24.34 -5.53 -8.66
N ARG A 16 -25.20 -6.48 -8.32
CA ARG A 16 -25.25 -7.06 -6.99
C ARG A 16 -24.73 -8.48 -7.04
N ILE A 17 -23.85 -8.84 -6.12
CA ILE A 17 -23.29 -10.17 -5.97
C ILE A 17 -23.81 -10.77 -4.67
N GLY A 18 -24.52 -11.89 -4.77
CA GLY A 18 -24.94 -12.68 -3.62
C GLY A 18 -23.86 -13.64 -3.15
N ASN A 19 -24.11 -14.29 -2.02
CA ASN A 19 -23.29 -15.40 -1.53
C ASN A 19 -23.87 -16.72 -2.00
N LYS A 20 -23.14 -17.45 -2.86
CA LYS A 20 -23.57 -18.72 -3.44
C LYS A 20 -23.79 -19.81 -2.38
N SER A 21 -23.04 -19.78 -1.27
CA SER A 21 -23.21 -20.74 -0.16
C SER A 21 -24.45 -20.48 0.70
N GLU A 22 -25.07 -19.29 0.56
CA GLU A 22 -26.30 -18.89 1.27
C GLU A 22 -27.52 -18.87 0.32
N ASP A 23 -27.40 -19.47 -0.88
CA ASP A 23 -28.44 -19.49 -1.93
C ASP A 23 -28.85 -18.07 -2.41
N GLU A 24 -27.99 -17.08 -2.23
CA GLU A 24 -28.20 -15.73 -2.76
C GLU A 24 -27.66 -15.63 -4.18
N PHE A 25 -28.46 -15.11 -5.10
CA PHE A 25 -28.09 -14.94 -6.52
C PHE A 25 -27.49 -13.56 -6.80
N TYR A 26 -26.88 -13.40 -7.96
CA TYR A 26 -26.47 -12.11 -8.48
C TYR A 26 -27.59 -11.40 -9.22
N VAL A 27 -27.52 -10.07 -9.27
CA VAL A 27 -28.38 -9.23 -10.11
C VAL A 27 -27.48 -8.36 -10.98
N LEU A 28 -27.65 -8.48 -12.30
CA LEU A 28 -26.88 -7.71 -13.28
C LEU A 28 -27.71 -6.50 -13.75
N SER A 29 -27.10 -5.31 -13.84
CA SER A 29 -27.71 -4.20 -14.55
C SER A 29 -27.74 -4.46 -16.06
N GLU A 30 -28.71 -3.91 -16.74
CA GLU A 30 -28.89 -4.07 -18.19
C GLU A 30 -27.98 -3.11 -19.00
N GLN A 31 -27.52 -2.03 -18.37
CA GLN A 31 -26.68 -1.01 -18.99
C GLN A 31 -25.79 -0.29 -17.96
N SER A 32 -24.74 0.37 -18.43
CA SER A 32 -23.91 1.26 -17.62
C SER A 32 -24.73 2.41 -17.02
N LEU A 33 -24.34 2.88 -15.86
CA LEU A 33 -24.98 3.99 -15.15
C LEU A 33 -24.59 5.32 -15.80
N LEU A 34 -25.57 6.06 -16.29
CA LEU A 34 -25.38 7.44 -16.73
C LEU A 34 -25.40 8.37 -15.52
N ILE A 35 -24.32 9.11 -15.28
CA ILE A 35 -24.21 10.05 -14.17
C ILE A 35 -24.11 11.46 -14.76
N GLU A 36 -25.16 12.25 -14.61
CA GLU A 36 -25.23 13.65 -15.07
C GLU A 36 -24.85 14.63 -13.94
N ASP A 37 -24.99 14.22 -12.67
CA ASP A 37 -24.72 15.03 -11.49
C ASP A 37 -23.21 15.04 -11.19
N GLU A 38 -22.57 16.18 -11.37
CA GLU A 38 -21.14 16.37 -11.10
C GLU A 38 -20.79 16.22 -9.61
N GLN A 39 -21.71 16.56 -8.69
CA GLN A 39 -21.47 16.33 -7.27
C GLN A 39 -21.46 14.84 -6.95
N LEU A 40 -22.36 14.07 -7.54
CA LEU A 40 -22.37 12.62 -7.41
C LEU A 40 -21.09 11.98 -8.00
N LYS A 41 -20.62 12.44 -9.17
CA LYS A 41 -19.35 11.99 -9.75
C LYS A 41 -18.18 12.22 -8.78
N ASN A 42 -18.09 13.40 -8.19
CA ASN A 42 -17.04 13.73 -7.24
C ASN A 42 -17.10 12.86 -5.98
N LEU A 43 -18.29 12.57 -5.46
CA LEU A 43 -18.47 11.66 -4.33
C LEU A 43 -18.04 10.22 -4.67
N LEU A 44 -18.37 9.75 -5.88
CA LEU A 44 -17.95 8.42 -6.36
C LEU A 44 -16.43 8.36 -6.57
N LEU A 45 -15.81 9.38 -7.14
CA LEU A 45 -14.37 9.49 -7.26
C LEU A 45 -13.68 9.44 -5.89
N GLN A 46 -14.21 10.19 -4.90
CA GLN A 46 -13.70 10.16 -3.53
C GLN A 46 -13.85 8.78 -2.91
N TYR A 47 -15.00 8.12 -3.08
CA TYR A 47 -15.27 6.80 -2.55
C TYR A 47 -14.35 5.74 -3.14
N PHE A 48 -14.21 5.72 -4.46
CA PHE A 48 -13.42 4.72 -5.16
C PHE A 48 -11.91 4.94 -5.04
N LEU A 49 -11.43 6.16 -5.22
CA LEU A 49 -10.00 6.45 -5.36
C LEU A 49 -9.35 7.00 -4.09
N GLY A 50 -10.12 7.63 -3.20
CA GLY A 50 -9.60 8.22 -1.97
C GLY A 50 -8.77 7.26 -1.10
N PRO A 51 -9.19 6.01 -0.87
CA PRO A 51 -8.44 5.04 -0.09
C PRO A 51 -7.07 4.69 -0.66
N TYR A 52 -6.86 4.78 -1.98
CA TYR A 52 -5.60 4.42 -2.64
C TYR A 52 -4.47 5.42 -2.46
N GLY A 53 -4.74 6.62 -1.99
CA GLY A 53 -3.70 7.62 -1.67
C GLY A 53 -2.70 7.16 -0.60
N LYS A 54 -3.02 6.10 0.14
CA LYS A 54 -2.17 5.50 1.19
C LYS A 54 -1.63 4.12 0.80
N VAL A 55 -2.02 3.58 -0.34
CA VAL A 55 -1.57 2.26 -0.81
C VAL A 55 -0.13 2.36 -1.29
N ASN A 56 0.69 1.43 -0.86
CA ASN A 56 2.12 1.42 -1.08
C ASN A 56 2.59 0.20 -1.87
N GLU A 57 1.80 -0.87 -1.83
CA GLU A 57 2.11 -2.12 -2.50
C GLU A 57 1.47 -2.14 -3.86
N ILE A 58 2.24 -2.48 -4.86
CA ILE A 58 1.77 -2.70 -6.24
C ILE A 58 1.85 -4.19 -6.52
N TYR A 59 0.77 -4.69 -7.03
CA TYR A 59 0.58 -6.07 -7.45
C TYR A 59 0.57 -6.16 -8.98
N ARG A 60 0.60 -7.38 -9.47
CA ARG A 60 0.34 -7.73 -10.87
C ARG A 60 -0.50 -8.99 -10.94
N PHE A 61 -1.24 -9.16 -12.02
CA PHE A 61 -1.90 -10.43 -12.30
C PHE A 61 -0.88 -11.54 -12.42
N PHE A 62 -1.31 -12.71 -12.01
CA PHE A 62 -0.49 -13.91 -11.98
C PHE A 62 -1.35 -15.14 -12.29
N HIS A 63 -0.74 -16.14 -12.89
CA HIS A 63 -1.29 -17.49 -12.98
C HIS A 63 -0.17 -18.52 -12.74
N PRO A 64 -0.43 -19.64 -12.04
CA PRO A 64 0.61 -20.65 -11.72
C PRO A 64 1.35 -21.22 -12.94
N ASN A 65 0.70 -21.25 -14.09
CA ASN A 65 1.29 -21.72 -15.34
C ASN A 65 2.08 -20.65 -16.10
N GLU A 66 2.32 -19.49 -15.49
CA GLU A 66 2.99 -18.33 -16.09
C GLU A 66 2.32 -17.78 -17.37
N ASP A 67 1.10 -18.16 -17.65
CA ASP A 67 0.28 -17.68 -18.76
C ASP A 67 -0.84 -16.76 -18.22
N LEU A 68 -0.70 -15.46 -18.46
CA LEU A 68 -1.64 -14.43 -18.00
C LEU A 68 -3.04 -14.60 -18.63
N ASN A 69 -3.14 -15.20 -19.83
CA ASN A 69 -4.43 -15.45 -20.48
C ASN A 69 -5.32 -16.44 -19.69
N LEU A 70 -4.75 -17.18 -18.76
CA LEU A 70 -5.47 -18.08 -17.86
C LEU A 70 -5.98 -17.37 -16.59
N ASN A 71 -5.73 -16.05 -16.45
CA ASN A 71 -6.31 -15.22 -15.40
C ASN A 71 -7.54 -14.51 -15.96
N GLU A 72 -8.71 -14.86 -15.48
CA GLU A 72 -9.98 -14.36 -16.00
C GLU A 72 -10.12 -12.84 -15.89
N VAL A 73 -9.68 -12.26 -14.75
CA VAL A 73 -9.79 -10.80 -14.54
C VAL A 73 -8.80 -10.04 -15.43
N TYR A 74 -7.61 -10.61 -15.68
CA TYR A 74 -6.66 -10.06 -16.64
C TYR A 74 -7.27 -10.00 -18.04
N HIS A 75 -7.89 -11.11 -18.48
CA HIS A 75 -8.52 -11.19 -19.80
C HIS A 75 -9.66 -10.16 -19.98
N PHE A 76 -10.51 -9.99 -18.97
CA PHE A 76 -11.57 -8.97 -19.03
C PHE A 76 -10.99 -7.55 -19.03
N ALA A 77 -9.94 -7.29 -18.23
CA ALA A 77 -9.29 -5.99 -18.20
C ALA A 77 -8.62 -5.67 -19.56
N GLU A 78 -7.93 -6.64 -20.14
CA GLU A 78 -7.35 -6.51 -21.48
C GLU A 78 -8.40 -6.18 -22.52
N SER A 79 -9.52 -6.92 -22.56
CA SER A 79 -10.63 -6.67 -23.49
C SER A 79 -11.21 -5.27 -23.37
N ILE A 80 -11.37 -4.76 -22.13
CA ILE A 80 -11.83 -3.38 -21.88
C ILE A 80 -10.81 -2.36 -22.40
N PHE A 81 -9.53 -2.50 -22.07
CA PHE A 81 -8.50 -1.54 -22.49
C PHE A 81 -8.28 -1.53 -24.00
N GLU A 82 -8.38 -2.66 -24.66
CA GLU A 82 -8.26 -2.78 -26.13
C GLU A 82 -9.55 -2.37 -26.86
N LYS A 83 -10.62 -2.05 -26.11
CA LYS A 83 -11.95 -1.70 -26.69
C LYS A 83 -12.49 -2.76 -27.63
N GLY A 84 -12.15 -4.03 -27.40
CA GLY A 84 -12.58 -5.17 -28.21
C GLY A 84 -14.05 -5.52 -28.00
N GLU A 85 -14.51 -5.46 -26.75
CA GLU A 85 -15.90 -5.68 -26.33
C GLU A 85 -16.40 -4.48 -25.53
N SER A 86 -17.73 -4.38 -25.34
CA SER A 86 -18.28 -3.27 -24.56
C SER A 86 -17.80 -3.36 -23.10
N PHE A 87 -17.52 -2.21 -22.50
CA PHE A 87 -17.19 -2.08 -21.09
C PHE A 87 -18.24 -2.75 -20.20
N HIS A 88 -19.52 -2.51 -20.52
CA HIS A 88 -20.64 -3.06 -19.76
C HIS A 88 -20.71 -4.60 -19.83
N ASP A 89 -20.52 -5.19 -21.01
CA ASP A 89 -20.55 -6.65 -21.17
C ASP A 89 -19.45 -7.32 -20.37
N ASN A 90 -18.24 -6.78 -20.41
CA ASN A 90 -17.13 -7.23 -19.57
C ASN A 90 -17.42 -7.07 -18.07
N SER A 91 -18.09 -5.98 -17.64
CA SER A 91 -18.48 -5.77 -16.25
C SER A 91 -19.46 -6.87 -15.76
N GLN A 92 -20.38 -7.30 -16.63
CA GLN A 92 -21.28 -8.42 -16.33
C GLN A 92 -20.54 -9.76 -16.23
N GLN A 93 -19.53 -10.00 -17.07
CA GLN A 93 -18.70 -11.22 -16.96
C GLN A 93 -17.87 -11.23 -15.66
N LEU A 94 -17.28 -10.09 -15.29
CA LEU A 94 -16.60 -9.91 -13.99
C LEU A 94 -17.55 -10.22 -12.82
N ALA A 95 -18.80 -9.74 -12.89
CA ALA A 95 -19.81 -9.99 -11.86
C ALA A 95 -20.16 -11.49 -11.74
N LYS A 96 -20.35 -12.17 -12.87
CA LYS A 96 -20.61 -13.61 -12.89
C LYS A 96 -19.44 -14.41 -12.33
N TYR A 97 -18.21 -14.06 -12.73
CA TYR A 97 -17.00 -14.73 -12.26
C TYR A 97 -16.82 -14.53 -10.75
N LEU A 98 -17.00 -13.31 -10.23
CA LEU A 98 -16.96 -13.07 -8.79
C LEU A 98 -18.00 -13.86 -8.02
N TYR A 99 -19.22 -14.02 -8.58
CA TYR A 99 -20.26 -14.84 -7.98
C TYR A 99 -19.85 -16.32 -7.88
N GLU A 100 -19.23 -16.88 -8.93
CA GLU A 100 -18.73 -18.27 -8.90
C GLU A 100 -17.66 -18.49 -7.81
N ILE A 101 -16.85 -17.47 -7.53
CA ILE A 101 -15.86 -17.49 -6.44
C ILE A 101 -16.50 -17.30 -5.05
N SER A 102 -17.70 -16.66 -4.99
CA SER A 102 -18.36 -16.30 -3.73
C SER A 102 -19.11 -17.48 -3.09
N ASN A 103 -18.37 -18.56 -2.73
CA ASN A 103 -18.90 -19.81 -2.17
C ASN A 103 -18.51 -20.11 -0.73
N HIS A 104 -18.02 -19.13 0.01
CA HIS A 104 -17.66 -19.31 1.40
C HIS A 104 -18.62 -18.52 2.31
N PRO A 105 -19.13 -19.05 3.45
CA PRO A 105 -20.12 -18.38 4.29
C PRO A 105 -19.69 -17.00 4.84
N LYS A 106 -18.38 -16.74 4.93
CA LYS A 106 -17.85 -15.44 5.39
C LYS A 106 -17.83 -14.37 4.29
N ILE A 107 -18.11 -14.72 3.04
CA ILE A 107 -18.17 -13.76 1.94
C ILE A 107 -19.54 -13.09 1.97
N LYS A 108 -19.59 -11.81 2.27
CA LYS A 108 -20.84 -11.06 2.30
C LYS A 108 -21.34 -10.74 0.90
N SER A 109 -22.65 -10.72 0.72
CA SER A 109 -23.28 -10.13 -0.46
C SER A 109 -23.05 -8.61 -0.49
N GLY A 110 -23.17 -8.01 -1.67
CA GLY A 110 -22.98 -6.56 -1.81
C GLY A 110 -22.99 -6.09 -3.25
N GLU A 111 -22.90 -4.77 -3.42
CA GLU A 111 -22.81 -4.18 -4.75
C GLU A 111 -21.37 -4.27 -5.28
N LEU A 112 -21.26 -4.73 -6.53
CA LEU A 112 -20.05 -4.70 -7.34
C LEU A 112 -20.12 -3.49 -8.27
N TYR A 113 -19.10 -2.65 -8.21
CA TYR A 113 -18.88 -1.52 -9.09
C TYR A 113 -17.72 -1.85 -10.01
N VAL A 114 -17.93 -1.71 -11.31
CA VAL A 114 -16.86 -1.71 -12.31
C VAL A 114 -16.84 -0.31 -12.92
N ALA A 115 -15.70 0.35 -12.85
CA ALA A 115 -15.52 1.74 -13.24
C ALA A 115 -14.35 1.90 -14.20
N TYR A 116 -14.49 2.76 -15.22
CA TYR A 116 -13.40 3.17 -16.08
C TYR A 116 -12.99 4.59 -15.73
N PHE A 117 -11.70 4.78 -15.45
CA PHE A 117 -11.12 6.07 -15.13
C PHE A 117 -10.13 6.48 -16.20
N GLU A 118 -10.16 7.75 -16.55
CA GLU A 118 -9.15 8.39 -17.39
C GLU A 118 -8.19 9.21 -16.52
N ASN A 119 -6.94 9.38 -16.99
CA ASN A 119 -5.94 10.27 -16.41
C ASN A 119 -5.55 9.94 -14.96
N VAL A 120 -5.50 8.68 -14.59
CA VAL A 120 -4.88 8.24 -13.32
C VAL A 120 -3.37 8.37 -13.45
N GLN A 121 -2.73 9.11 -12.53
CA GLN A 121 -1.29 9.30 -12.56
C GLN A 121 -0.57 8.27 -11.69
N ILE A 122 0.39 7.54 -12.28
CA ILE A 122 1.33 6.68 -11.57
C ILE A 122 2.77 6.98 -12.01
N GLU A 123 3.67 7.11 -11.05
CA GLU A 123 5.10 7.38 -11.31
C GLU A 123 5.36 8.63 -12.18
N GLY A 124 4.40 9.55 -12.23
CA GLY A 124 4.47 10.80 -13.00
C GLY A 124 3.80 10.76 -14.37
N GLU A 125 3.36 9.58 -14.83
CA GLU A 125 2.69 9.39 -16.12
C GLU A 125 1.17 9.22 -15.95
N LEU A 126 0.39 9.66 -16.93
CA LEU A 126 -1.06 9.52 -16.95
C LEU A 126 -1.46 8.27 -17.72
N HIS A 127 -2.34 7.48 -17.13
CA HIS A 127 -2.86 6.24 -17.71
C HIS A 127 -4.36 6.12 -17.45
N ASP A 128 -5.03 5.39 -18.31
CA ASP A 128 -6.38 4.92 -18.01
C ASP A 128 -6.33 3.81 -16.95
N ALA A 129 -7.42 3.60 -16.23
CA ALA A 129 -7.50 2.57 -15.23
C ALA A 129 -8.90 1.95 -15.14
N ILE A 130 -8.97 0.67 -14.78
CA ILE A 130 -10.21 -0.02 -14.43
C ILE A 130 -10.24 -0.20 -12.92
N GLY A 131 -11.35 0.24 -12.31
CA GLY A 131 -11.64 -0.03 -10.91
C GLY A 131 -12.68 -1.13 -10.76
N ILE A 132 -12.42 -2.10 -9.90
CA ILE A 132 -13.36 -3.13 -9.48
C ILE A 132 -13.51 -2.99 -7.97
N PHE A 133 -14.71 -2.64 -7.50
CA PHE A 133 -14.97 -2.35 -6.10
C PHE A 133 -16.16 -3.14 -5.60
N LYS A 134 -16.15 -3.56 -4.33
CA LYS A 134 -17.28 -4.22 -3.69
C LYS A 134 -17.62 -3.54 -2.38
N SER A 135 -18.91 -3.20 -2.21
CA SER A 135 -19.47 -2.69 -0.97
C SER A 135 -20.22 -3.81 -0.26
N GLU A 136 -19.76 -4.18 0.93
CA GLU A 136 -20.31 -5.30 1.72
C GLU A 136 -21.02 -4.81 3.00
N ASN A 137 -20.63 -3.64 3.50
CA ASN A 137 -21.14 -3.09 4.74
C ASN A 137 -22.01 -1.88 4.48
N LYS A 138 -23.18 -1.87 5.11
CA LYS A 138 -24.15 -0.76 5.06
C LYS A 138 -24.29 -0.14 6.44
N GLU A 139 -24.47 1.17 6.47
CA GLU A 139 -24.61 1.95 7.70
C GLU A 139 -25.93 2.72 7.71
N THR A 140 -26.38 3.09 8.89
CA THR A 140 -27.54 3.99 9.06
C THR A 140 -27.05 5.38 9.41
N TYR A 141 -27.47 6.40 8.67
CA TYR A 141 -27.11 7.80 8.92
C TYR A 141 -28.29 8.61 9.39
N LEU A 142 -28.06 9.47 10.41
CA LEU A 142 -29.03 10.45 10.85
C LEU A 142 -28.89 11.75 10.06
N LYS A 143 -30.01 12.31 9.65
CA LYS A 143 -30.10 13.65 9.06
C LYS A 143 -30.82 14.57 10.04
N VAL A 144 -30.17 15.66 10.41
CA VAL A 144 -30.73 16.70 11.26
C VAL A 144 -30.75 18.00 10.48
N TYR A 145 -31.91 18.61 10.35
CA TYR A 145 -32.08 19.87 9.62
C TYR A 145 -33.08 20.79 10.31
N PRO A 146 -32.93 22.12 10.17
CA PRO A 146 -33.86 23.10 10.73
C PRO A 146 -35.24 22.96 10.08
N GLU A 147 -36.31 23.04 10.89
CA GLU A 147 -37.66 23.11 10.41
C GLU A 147 -38.49 24.04 11.35
N ASN A 148 -39.03 25.13 10.80
CA ASN A 148 -39.75 26.18 11.54
C ASN A 148 -38.92 26.73 12.73
N SER A 149 -39.42 26.59 13.98
CA SER A 149 -38.75 27.04 15.21
C SER A 149 -37.93 25.94 15.90
N GLY A 150 -37.68 24.81 15.23
CA GLY A 150 -36.98 23.68 15.83
C GLY A 150 -36.12 22.91 14.83
N PHE A 151 -35.97 21.62 15.10
CA PHE A 151 -35.22 20.71 14.27
C PHE A 151 -36.05 19.47 13.97
N LYS A 152 -35.85 18.95 12.73
CA LYS A 152 -36.38 17.65 12.33
C LYS A 152 -35.23 16.66 12.21
N VAL A 153 -35.50 15.43 12.62
CA VAL A 153 -34.56 14.29 12.53
C VAL A 153 -35.15 13.25 11.59
N SER A 154 -34.38 12.80 10.64
CA SER A 154 -34.69 11.66 9.79
C SER A 154 -33.47 10.73 9.72
N TYR A 155 -33.60 9.60 9.04
CA TYR A 155 -32.49 8.66 8.85
C TYR A 155 -32.54 8.05 7.46
N GLU A 156 -31.37 7.61 6.98
CA GLU A 156 -31.20 6.77 5.79
C GLU A 156 -30.61 5.43 6.25
N GLN A 157 -31.27 4.35 5.90
CA GLN A 157 -30.76 2.97 6.12
C GLN A 157 -30.09 2.44 4.87
N GLU A 158 -29.32 1.38 5.01
CA GLU A 158 -28.63 0.69 3.90
C GLU A 158 -27.77 1.63 3.05
N ALA A 159 -27.22 2.69 3.66
CA ALA A 159 -26.38 3.66 3.00
C ALA A 159 -24.90 3.28 3.08
N ILE A 160 -24.13 3.69 2.07
CA ILE A 160 -22.70 3.45 1.99
C ILE A 160 -21.95 4.62 2.64
N ASN A 161 -20.95 4.30 3.46
CA ASN A 161 -20.04 5.30 3.97
C ASN A 161 -18.95 5.58 2.93
N ILE A 162 -18.96 6.75 2.31
CA ILE A 162 -18.01 7.14 1.26
C ILE A 162 -16.54 7.21 1.73
N SER A 163 -16.29 7.18 3.04
CA SER A 163 -14.94 7.15 3.60
C SER A 163 -14.41 5.72 3.83
N LYS A 164 -15.25 4.69 3.58
CA LYS A 164 -14.92 3.29 3.85
C LYS A 164 -15.20 2.45 2.61
N LEU A 165 -14.15 2.07 1.91
CA LEU A 165 -14.22 1.10 0.82
C LEU A 165 -13.90 -0.28 1.38
N ASP A 166 -14.82 -1.25 1.27
CA ASP A 166 -14.63 -2.59 1.80
C ASP A 166 -13.58 -3.36 1.00
N LYS A 167 -13.76 -3.46 -0.32
CA LYS A 167 -12.84 -4.12 -1.25
C LYS A 167 -12.66 -3.30 -2.51
N GLY A 168 -11.44 -3.28 -3.02
CA GLY A 168 -11.13 -2.57 -4.24
C GLY A 168 -9.91 -3.12 -4.95
N CYS A 169 -9.95 -3.06 -6.27
CA CYS A 169 -8.85 -3.33 -7.18
C CYS A 169 -8.80 -2.21 -8.20
N LEU A 170 -7.66 -1.55 -8.33
CA LEU A 170 -7.41 -0.54 -9.37
C LEU A 170 -6.34 -1.07 -10.30
N ILE A 171 -6.71 -1.38 -11.54
CA ILE A 171 -5.85 -1.91 -12.60
C ILE A 171 -5.47 -0.73 -13.48
N ILE A 172 -4.18 -0.40 -13.54
CA ILE A 172 -3.66 0.74 -14.31
C ILE A 172 -3.13 0.23 -15.64
N ASN A 173 -3.54 0.84 -16.74
CA ASN A 173 -3.20 0.46 -18.11
C ASN A 173 -1.73 0.74 -18.45
N THR A 174 -0.84 0.04 -17.78
CA THR A 174 0.60 0.07 -18.02
C THR A 174 1.21 -1.29 -17.68
N GLU A 175 2.31 -1.66 -18.34
CA GLU A 175 3.00 -2.95 -18.18
C GLU A 175 2.10 -4.17 -18.41
N LYS A 176 1.25 -4.12 -19.44
CA LYS A 176 0.31 -5.18 -19.80
C LYS A 176 0.95 -6.57 -19.80
N ASP A 177 2.05 -6.74 -20.52
CA ASP A 177 2.72 -8.03 -20.71
C ASP A 177 3.30 -8.61 -19.40
N GLN A 178 3.42 -7.77 -18.36
CA GLN A 178 3.85 -8.16 -17.02
C GLN A 178 2.68 -8.36 -16.04
N GLY A 179 1.42 -8.22 -16.51
CA GLY A 179 0.21 -8.39 -15.72
C GLY A 179 -0.33 -7.10 -15.11
N TYR A 180 -0.11 -5.95 -15.74
CA TYR A 180 -0.52 -4.61 -15.31
C TYR A 180 0.04 -4.17 -13.95
N LYS A 181 -0.04 -2.87 -13.64
CA LYS A 181 0.17 -2.36 -12.27
C LYS A 181 -1.17 -2.32 -11.55
N ILE A 182 -1.24 -2.95 -10.39
CA ILE A 182 -2.48 -3.13 -9.65
C ILE A 182 -2.32 -2.66 -8.20
N ALA A 183 -3.23 -1.80 -7.76
CA ALA A 183 -3.37 -1.45 -6.35
C ALA A 183 -4.61 -2.14 -5.77
N VAL A 184 -4.51 -2.65 -4.54
CA VAL A 184 -5.59 -3.41 -3.90
C VAL A 184 -5.93 -2.85 -2.53
N ILE A 185 -7.22 -2.87 -2.22
CA ILE A 185 -7.77 -2.61 -0.89
C ILE A 185 -8.62 -3.81 -0.48
N ASP A 186 -8.38 -4.33 0.71
CA ASP A 186 -9.26 -5.26 1.41
C ASP A 186 -9.27 -4.89 2.90
N GLN A 187 -10.35 -4.28 3.34
CA GLN A 187 -10.52 -3.83 4.72
C GLN A 187 -11.40 -4.77 5.55
N THR A 188 -12.11 -5.70 4.91
CA THR A 188 -13.10 -6.56 5.59
C THR A 188 -12.51 -7.86 6.13
N ASN A 189 -11.43 -8.36 5.53
CA ASN A 189 -10.83 -9.63 5.88
C ASN A 189 -9.40 -9.46 6.39
N ARG A 190 -9.26 -9.15 7.68
CA ARG A 190 -7.95 -9.10 8.36
C ARG A 190 -7.47 -10.46 8.88
N SER A 191 -8.28 -11.51 8.78
CA SER A 191 -7.93 -12.88 9.16
C SER A 191 -7.68 -13.74 7.92
N ALA A 192 -6.71 -14.65 7.99
CA ALA A 192 -6.27 -15.54 6.90
C ALA A 192 -7.36 -16.42 6.25
N GLU A 193 -8.58 -16.42 6.75
CA GLU A 193 -9.65 -17.32 6.32
C GLU A 193 -10.51 -16.81 5.16
N ALA A 194 -10.25 -15.62 4.61
CA ALA A 194 -11.06 -15.08 3.50
C ALA A 194 -10.23 -14.21 2.54
N VAL A 195 -9.15 -14.77 2.03
CA VAL A 195 -8.25 -14.11 1.06
C VAL A 195 -8.82 -14.18 -0.37
N TYR A 196 -10.11 -14.57 -0.51
CA TYR A 196 -10.74 -14.82 -1.80
C TYR A 196 -10.61 -13.65 -2.79
N TRP A 197 -10.63 -12.40 -2.30
CA TRP A 197 -10.57 -11.22 -3.16
C TRP A 197 -9.26 -11.13 -3.94
N LYS A 198 -8.13 -11.24 -3.24
CA LYS A 198 -6.81 -11.09 -3.84
C LYS A 198 -6.31 -12.39 -4.48
N ASP A 199 -6.50 -13.54 -3.81
CA ASP A 199 -5.84 -14.78 -4.20
C ASP A 199 -6.70 -15.64 -5.14
N GLU A 200 -8.03 -15.68 -4.96
CA GLU A 200 -8.91 -16.51 -5.78
C GLU A 200 -9.55 -15.73 -6.93
N PHE A 201 -10.13 -14.55 -6.65
CA PHE A 201 -10.78 -13.73 -7.66
C PHE A 201 -9.77 -13.01 -8.56
N LEU A 202 -8.88 -12.22 -7.99
CA LEU A 202 -7.92 -11.41 -8.75
C LEU A 202 -6.68 -12.21 -9.17
N LYS A 203 -6.29 -13.23 -8.40
CA LYS A 203 -5.06 -14.04 -8.60
C LYS A 203 -3.84 -13.14 -8.78
N LEU A 204 -3.50 -12.41 -7.71
CA LEU A 204 -2.42 -11.43 -7.71
C LEU A 204 -1.18 -11.93 -6.99
N ARG A 205 -0.03 -11.46 -7.44
CA ARG A 205 1.22 -11.52 -6.69
C ARG A 205 1.83 -10.13 -6.53
N ILE A 206 2.60 -9.94 -5.47
CA ILE A 206 3.33 -8.68 -5.26
C ILE A 206 4.29 -8.48 -6.43
N ARG A 207 4.33 -7.24 -6.94
CA ARG A 207 5.31 -6.85 -7.95
C ARG A 207 6.71 -6.80 -7.31
N ASN A 208 7.56 -7.73 -7.71
CA ASN A 208 8.96 -7.79 -7.24
C ASN A 208 9.84 -6.91 -8.15
N ASP A 209 9.65 -5.60 -8.08
CA ASP A 209 10.42 -4.62 -8.81
C ASP A 209 11.43 -3.88 -7.91
N ASN A 210 12.24 -3.01 -8.53
CA ASN A 210 13.24 -2.20 -7.83
C ASN A 210 12.64 -1.36 -6.69
N TYR A 211 11.39 -0.89 -6.83
CA TYR A 211 10.69 -0.16 -5.76
C TYR A 211 10.44 -1.06 -4.55
N HIS A 212 9.88 -2.25 -4.79
CA HIS A 212 9.61 -3.23 -3.73
C HIS A 212 10.91 -3.70 -3.08
N GLN A 213 11.91 -4.05 -3.90
CA GLN A 213 13.22 -4.49 -3.42
C GLN A 213 13.90 -3.42 -2.57
N THR A 214 13.94 -2.16 -3.03
CA THR A 214 14.47 -1.02 -2.29
C THR A 214 13.72 -0.81 -0.96
N SER A 215 12.39 -0.84 -0.99
CA SER A 215 11.56 -0.67 0.21
C SER A 215 11.77 -1.80 1.21
N ASN A 216 11.88 -3.03 0.72
CA ASN A 216 12.03 -4.22 1.56
C ASN A 216 13.40 -4.21 2.26
N VAL A 217 14.50 -4.01 1.52
CA VAL A 217 15.84 -3.93 2.13
C VAL A 217 15.93 -2.82 3.17
N LEU A 218 15.43 -1.62 2.86
CA LEU A 218 15.39 -0.52 3.83
C LEU A 218 14.57 -0.90 5.07
N GLY A 219 13.38 -1.50 4.90
CA GLY A 219 12.53 -1.96 6.00
C GLY A 219 13.20 -3.01 6.88
N VAL A 220 13.81 -4.03 6.27
CA VAL A 220 14.53 -5.11 6.96
C VAL A 220 15.74 -4.54 7.72
N TYR A 221 16.53 -3.68 7.08
CA TYR A 221 17.68 -3.05 7.74
C TYR A 221 17.26 -2.16 8.92
N LYS A 222 16.18 -1.38 8.76
CA LYS A 222 15.62 -0.58 9.85
C LYS A 222 15.20 -1.45 11.04
N ASN A 223 14.50 -2.56 10.79
CA ASN A 223 14.09 -3.49 11.84
C ASN A 223 15.31 -4.13 12.52
N PHE A 224 16.31 -4.54 11.75
CA PHE A 224 17.58 -5.01 12.30
C PHE A 224 18.20 -3.99 13.26
N VAL A 225 18.40 -2.74 12.83
CA VAL A 225 19.02 -1.71 13.66
C VAL A 225 18.18 -1.34 14.88
N THR A 226 16.85 -1.32 14.76
CA THR A 226 15.98 -0.84 15.85
C THR A 226 15.59 -1.92 16.85
N GLN A 227 15.56 -3.19 16.43
CA GLN A 227 15.06 -4.29 17.25
C GLN A 227 16.13 -5.34 17.57
N LYS A 228 16.84 -5.84 16.54
CA LYS A 228 17.76 -6.97 16.70
C LYS A 228 19.12 -6.57 17.26
N LEU A 229 19.65 -5.41 16.86
CA LEU A 229 21.02 -5.03 17.17
C LEU A 229 21.28 -4.86 18.69
N ASP A 230 20.25 -4.53 19.50
CA ASP A 230 20.33 -4.47 20.96
C ASP A 230 20.51 -5.84 21.63
N GLU A 231 20.10 -6.90 20.95
CA GLU A 231 20.23 -8.27 21.49
C GLU A 231 21.65 -8.78 21.33
N ASP A 232 22.33 -8.35 20.26
CA ASP A 232 23.65 -8.86 19.90
C ASP A 232 24.78 -7.94 20.40
N PHE A 233 24.52 -6.62 20.59
CA PHE A 233 25.54 -5.61 20.91
C PHE A 233 25.06 -4.57 21.91
N GLU A 234 25.98 -4.09 22.75
CA GLU A 234 25.76 -2.86 23.52
C GLU A 234 25.92 -1.63 22.61
N ILE A 235 24.82 -1.13 22.06
CA ILE A 235 24.82 -0.02 21.11
C ILE A 235 24.00 1.18 21.63
N SER A 236 24.51 2.39 21.43
CA SER A 236 23.79 3.60 21.82
C SER A 236 22.70 3.98 20.82
N LYS A 237 21.69 4.74 21.28
CA LYS A 237 20.67 5.30 20.36
C LYS A 237 21.29 6.21 19.29
N ALA A 238 22.38 6.90 19.59
CA ALA A 238 23.09 7.75 18.63
C ALA A 238 23.76 6.91 17.54
N ASP A 239 24.36 5.76 17.88
CA ASP A 239 24.95 4.85 16.88
C ASP A 239 23.88 4.22 15.99
N LYS A 240 22.71 3.87 16.53
CA LYS A 240 21.59 3.39 15.72
C LYS A 240 21.11 4.45 14.73
N ILE A 241 21.00 5.70 15.15
CA ILE A 241 20.63 6.80 14.26
C ILE A 241 21.69 7.00 13.18
N ASP A 242 22.97 6.89 13.51
CA ASP A 242 24.07 7.00 12.54
C ASP A 242 23.99 5.87 11.50
N LEU A 243 23.79 4.61 11.92
CA LEU A 243 23.60 3.47 11.03
C LEU A 243 22.43 3.68 10.08
N LEU A 244 21.29 4.17 10.59
CA LEU A 244 20.12 4.46 9.77
C LEU A 244 20.38 5.61 8.79
N ASN A 245 21.09 6.66 9.20
CA ASN A 245 21.43 7.79 8.34
C ASN A 245 22.40 7.36 7.22
N ARG A 246 23.42 6.55 7.54
CA ARG A 246 24.35 6.00 6.54
C ARG A 246 23.62 5.13 5.52
N SER A 247 22.65 4.31 5.95
CA SER A 247 21.86 3.50 5.02
C SER A 247 21.05 4.36 4.05
N ILE A 248 20.35 5.39 4.53
CA ILE A 248 19.61 6.31 3.66
C ILE A 248 20.55 7.09 2.73
N LYS A 249 21.74 7.47 3.21
CA LYS A 249 22.75 8.13 2.37
C LYS A 249 23.21 7.21 1.24
N TYR A 250 23.56 5.95 1.52
CA TYR A 250 23.94 4.94 0.53
C TYR A 250 22.88 4.83 -0.57
N PHE A 251 21.61 4.62 -0.20
CA PHE A 251 20.50 4.50 -1.14
C PHE A 251 20.17 5.79 -1.92
N LYS A 252 20.62 6.96 -1.47
CA LYS A 252 20.47 8.23 -2.20
C LYS A 252 21.62 8.50 -3.18
N GLU A 253 22.79 7.95 -2.93
CA GLU A 253 24.02 8.24 -3.68
C GLU A 253 24.35 7.17 -4.72
N LYS A 254 23.76 5.97 -4.63
CA LYS A 254 24.00 4.84 -5.53
C LYS A 254 22.80 4.60 -6.45
N ASP A 255 23.08 4.17 -7.68
CA ASP A 255 22.06 3.77 -8.64
C ASP A 255 21.63 2.29 -8.45
N SER A 256 22.50 1.46 -7.88
CA SER A 256 22.25 0.04 -7.61
C SER A 256 22.61 -0.32 -6.17
N PHE A 257 21.88 -1.27 -5.61
CA PHE A 257 22.19 -1.91 -4.34
C PHE A 257 23.05 -3.14 -4.58
N ASP A 258 24.07 -3.29 -3.77
CA ASP A 258 24.86 -4.52 -3.61
C ASP A 258 25.05 -4.79 -2.13
N LEU A 259 24.71 -6.02 -1.68
CA LEU A 259 24.67 -6.38 -0.25
C LEU A 259 26.05 -6.29 0.40
N ASP A 260 27.10 -6.69 -0.30
CA ASP A 260 28.47 -6.69 0.27
C ASP A 260 29.01 -5.26 0.33
N GLU A 261 28.79 -4.45 -0.72
CA GLU A 261 29.13 -3.02 -0.72
C GLU A 261 28.36 -2.26 0.39
N PHE A 262 27.03 -2.44 0.46
CA PHE A 262 26.19 -1.86 1.50
C PHE A 262 26.66 -2.23 2.90
N SER A 263 26.93 -3.51 3.14
CA SER A 263 27.39 -3.99 4.44
C SER A 263 28.73 -3.35 4.83
N THR A 264 29.65 -3.21 3.89
CA THR A 264 30.96 -2.63 4.13
C THR A 264 30.89 -1.12 4.36
N GLU A 265 30.13 -0.38 3.55
CA GLU A 265 30.03 1.08 3.65
C GLU A 265 29.15 1.55 4.81
N VAL A 266 28.05 0.81 5.09
CA VAL A 266 27.04 1.23 6.07
C VAL A 266 27.30 0.64 7.46
N ILE A 267 27.57 -0.65 7.57
CA ILE A 267 27.77 -1.33 8.85
C ILE A 267 29.23 -1.19 9.29
N ALA A 268 30.16 -1.48 8.40
CA ALA A 268 31.61 -1.30 8.55
C ALA A 268 32.29 -2.14 9.68
N ASN A 269 31.56 -3.00 10.38
CA ASN A 269 32.05 -3.89 11.44
C ASN A 269 31.76 -5.33 11.06
N GLU A 270 32.75 -6.21 11.10
CA GLU A 270 32.61 -7.62 10.66
C GLU A 270 31.52 -8.38 11.41
N GLU A 271 31.47 -8.25 12.74
CA GLU A 271 30.47 -8.92 13.57
C GLU A 271 29.05 -8.39 13.28
N GLY A 272 28.91 -7.07 13.06
CA GLY A 272 27.66 -6.44 12.67
C GLY A 272 27.20 -6.87 11.28
N ILE A 273 28.13 -7.04 10.33
CA ILE A 273 27.83 -7.55 8.97
C ILE A 273 27.31 -8.99 9.04
N GLU A 274 27.98 -9.84 9.81
CA GLU A 274 27.54 -11.23 10.00
C GLU A 274 26.15 -11.30 10.65
N SER A 275 25.92 -10.50 11.70
CA SER A 275 24.62 -10.41 12.37
C SER A 275 23.51 -9.96 11.41
N PHE A 276 23.77 -8.96 10.56
CA PHE A 276 22.79 -8.50 9.57
C PHE A 276 22.49 -9.56 8.50
N LYS A 277 23.51 -10.24 7.97
CA LYS A 277 23.32 -11.33 6.99
C LYS A 277 22.49 -12.48 7.57
N ASN A 278 22.74 -12.83 8.82
CA ASN A 278 21.97 -13.86 9.54
C ASN A 278 20.52 -13.41 9.78
N TYR A 279 20.32 -12.14 10.17
CA TYR A 279 18.98 -11.56 10.32
C TYR A 279 18.20 -11.53 9.01
N LYS A 280 18.83 -11.10 7.91
CA LYS A 280 18.24 -11.14 6.56
C LYS A 280 17.76 -12.54 6.19
N LYS A 281 18.61 -13.54 6.39
CA LYS A 281 18.28 -14.94 6.12
C LYS A 281 17.09 -15.45 6.96
N SER A 282 17.09 -15.17 8.26
CA SER A 282 15.97 -15.53 9.14
C SER A 282 14.67 -14.85 8.74
N TYR A 283 14.75 -13.59 8.30
CA TYR A 283 13.60 -12.85 7.79
C TYR A 283 13.05 -13.46 6.51
N GLU A 284 13.92 -13.86 5.57
CA GLU A 284 13.52 -14.53 4.32
C GLU A 284 12.82 -15.86 4.59
N GLU A 285 13.30 -16.64 5.58
CA GLU A 285 12.70 -17.92 5.99
C GLU A 285 11.36 -17.72 6.71
N GLU A 286 11.24 -16.73 7.59
CA GLU A 286 10.01 -16.44 8.37
C GLU A 286 8.86 -15.93 7.48
N PHE A 287 9.17 -15.07 6.50
CA PHE A 287 8.16 -14.42 5.66
C PHE A 287 8.03 -15.03 4.26
N ASP A 288 8.68 -16.17 3.99
CA ASP A 288 8.69 -16.86 2.69
C ASP A 288 8.95 -15.88 1.52
N THR A 289 9.99 -15.05 1.68
CA THR A 289 10.36 -14.01 0.73
C THR A 289 11.83 -14.08 0.40
N ALA A 290 12.21 -13.70 -0.83
CA ALA A 290 13.61 -13.59 -1.23
C ALA A 290 13.98 -12.11 -1.39
N ILE A 291 15.09 -11.70 -0.78
CA ILE A 291 15.67 -10.36 -0.91
C ILE A 291 16.93 -10.49 -1.76
N PRO A 292 16.92 -10.02 -3.02
CA PRO A 292 18.08 -10.10 -3.89
C PRO A 292 19.30 -9.39 -3.29
N ASP A 293 20.48 -9.97 -3.52
CA ASP A 293 21.72 -9.37 -3.07
C ASP A 293 22.17 -8.19 -3.94
N SER A 294 21.57 -8.02 -5.13
CA SER A 294 21.83 -6.89 -6.04
C SER A 294 20.57 -6.54 -6.85
N PHE A 295 20.29 -5.24 -7.00
CA PHE A 295 19.19 -4.69 -7.81
C PHE A 295 19.37 -3.19 -8.03
N ASP A 296 18.67 -2.60 -9.02
CA ASP A 296 18.67 -1.16 -9.23
C ASP A 296 17.82 -0.44 -8.18
N ILE A 297 18.34 0.63 -7.62
CA ILE A 297 17.68 1.38 -6.56
C ILE A 297 16.53 2.23 -7.14
N SER A 298 15.39 2.24 -6.45
CA SER A 298 14.27 3.11 -6.76
C SER A 298 14.30 4.39 -5.93
N ASP A 299 14.56 5.53 -6.56
CA ASP A 299 14.52 6.86 -5.93
C ASP A 299 13.18 7.15 -5.23
N ALA A 300 12.07 6.71 -5.82
CA ALA A 300 10.73 6.90 -5.25
C ALA A 300 10.57 6.14 -3.93
N ALA A 301 11.08 4.90 -3.85
CA ALA A 301 11.09 4.11 -2.63
C ALA A 301 11.98 4.76 -1.54
N VAL A 302 13.19 5.20 -1.93
CA VAL A 302 14.13 5.88 -1.01
C VAL A 302 13.51 7.15 -0.42
N LYS A 303 12.94 8.04 -1.26
CA LYS A 303 12.29 9.29 -0.81
C LYS A 303 11.16 9.02 0.18
N LYS A 304 10.41 7.93 -0.01
CA LYS A 304 9.32 7.56 0.87
C LYS A 304 9.83 6.99 2.19
N GLN A 305 10.71 6.00 2.14
CA GLN A 305 11.26 5.34 3.34
C GLN A 305 12.06 6.32 4.20
N ALA A 306 12.80 7.27 3.60
CA ALA A 306 13.56 8.29 4.34
C ALA A 306 12.71 9.13 5.31
N ARG A 307 11.41 9.29 5.05
CA ARG A 307 10.49 10.00 5.96
C ARG A 307 10.24 9.24 7.27
N ASP A 308 10.36 7.92 7.24
CA ASP A 308 10.15 7.03 8.38
C ASP A 308 11.43 6.80 9.20
N TYR A 309 12.58 7.22 8.68
CA TYR A 309 13.88 7.19 9.34
C TYR A 309 14.06 8.48 10.16
N LYS A 310 13.40 8.53 11.33
CA LYS A 310 13.48 9.72 12.20
C LYS A 310 14.77 9.69 12.99
N SER A 311 15.66 10.60 12.65
CA SER A 311 16.92 10.85 13.35
C SER A 311 16.70 11.72 14.60
N VAL A 312 15.86 11.26 15.54
CA VAL A 312 15.47 12.04 16.72
C VAL A 312 15.80 11.30 18.00
N LEU A 313 16.69 11.89 18.81
CA LEU A 313 16.86 11.52 20.21
C LEU A 313 15.77 12.20 21.04
N LYS A 314 14.88 11.41 21.62
CA LYS A 314 13.91 11.90 22.60
C LYS A 314 14.48 11.68 24.00
N LEU A 315 14.68 12.76 24.73
CA LEU A 315 15.18 12.74 26.11
C LEU A 315 14.04 13.21 27.02
N ASP A 316 13.50 12.27 27.77
CA ASP A 316 12.33 12.48 28.62
C ASP A 316 11.14 13.11 27.86
N LYS A 317 10.38 13.99 28.52
CA LYS A 317 9.30 14.76 27.87
C LYS A 317 9.76 16.12 27.36
N ASN A 318 11.01 16.53 27.66
CA ASN A 318 11.45 17.92 27.54
C ASN A 318 12.34 18.20 26.33
N PHE A 319 13.11 17.20 25.82
CA PHE A 319 14.09 17.45 24.78
C PHE A 319 13.95 16.49 23.61
N HIS A 320 13.95 17.06 22.41
CA HIS A 320 14.07 16.34 21.15
C HIS A 320 15.27 16.86 20.39
N ILE A 321 16.29 16.02 20.17
CA ILE A 321 17.50 16.38 19.43
C ILE A 321 17.42 15.71 18.06
N TYR A 322 17.42 16.51 17.00
CA TYR A 322 17.45 16.03 15.61
C TYR A 322 18.91 15.89 15.16
N ILE A 323 19.33 14.67 14.78
CA ILE A 323 20.68 14.38 14.33
C ILE A 323 20.65 14.18 12.83
N HIS A 324 21.22 15.10 12.06
CA HIS A 324 21.25 15.05 10.59
C HIS A 324 22.55 14.48 10.01
N GLY A 325 23.51 14.16 10.85
CA GLY A 325 24.80 13.56 10.48
C GLY A 325 25.85 13.76 11.57
N ASN A 326 27.05 13.21 11.34
CA ASN A 326 28.26 13.37 12.11
C ASN A 326 28.11 13.09 13.63
N LYS A 327 28.00 11.80 13.96
CA LYS A 327 27.84 11.31 15.36
C LYS A 327 29.00 11.70 16.27
N GLU A 328 30.19 11.98 15.69
CA GLU A 328 31.39 12.39 16.47
C GLU A 328 31.20 13.73 17.20
N LEU A 329 30.19 14.51 16.79
CA LEU A 329 29.84 15.76 17.44
C LEU A 329 28.89 15.60 18.63
N ILE A 330 28.48 14.37 18.97
CA ILE A 330 27.59 14.08 20.10
C ILE A 330 28.16 12.96 20.97
N GLU A 331 28.32 13.23 22.24
CA GLU A 331 28.80 12.28 23.24
C GLU A 331 27.73 12.01 24.28
N LYS A 332 27.56 10.74 24.66
CA LYS A 332 26.73 10.35 25.80
C LYS A 332 27.60 10.08 27.03
N GLY A 333 27.21 10.59 28.16
CA GLY A 333 27.88 10.31 29.43
C GLY A 333 26.89 10.24 30.58
N PHE A 334 27.43 9.90 31.77
CA PHE A 334 26.71 9.91 33.03
C PHE A 334 27.38 10.90 33.96
N ASP A 335 26.59 11.77 34.60
CA ASP A 335 27.04 12.73 35.61
C ASP A 335 26.75 12.15 36.99
N ASP A 336 27.80 11.75 37.71
CA ASP A 336 27.68 11.10 39.01
C ASP A 336 27.11 12.06 40.07
N ASP A 337 27.44 13.36 39.99
CA ASP A 337 26.97 14.37 40.95
C ASP A 337 25.45 14.58 40.82
N LYS A 338 24.95 14.54 39.61
CA LYS A 338 23.50 14.69 39.33
C LYS A 338 22.75 13.39 39.26
N SER A 339 23.44 12.24 39.22
CA SER A 339 22.89 10.93 38.99
C SER A 339 22.04 10.88 37.72
N MET A 340 22.48 11.54 36.64
CA MET A 340 21.76 11.68 35.39
C MET A 340 22.63 11.40 34.17
N ASN A 341 22.01 10.81 33.13
CA ASN A 341 22.66 10.76 31.83
C ASN A 341 22.65 12.13 31.16
N TYR A 342 23.68 12.42 30.37
CA TYR A 342 23.75 13.62 29.56
C TYR A 342 24.15 13.31 28.12
N TYR A 343 23.82 14.21 27.20
CA TYR A 343 24.40 14.30 25.87
C TYR A 343 25.15 15.63 25.76
N LYS A 344 26.39 15.56 25.27
CA LYS A 344 27.24 16.74 25.01
C LYS A 344 27.32 16.88 23.48
N VAL A 345 26.93 18.07 22.98
CA VAL A 345 26.88 18.37 21.55
C VAL A 345 27.95 19.41 21.24
N TYR A 346 28.79 19.13 20.25
CA TYR A 346 29.79 20.04 19.73
C TYR A 346 29.31 20.73 18.48
N PHE A 347 29.45 22.02 18.36
CA PHE A 347 29.06 22.81 17.20
C PHE A 347 30.08 23.92 16.92
N ARG A 348 30.12 24.43 15.67
CA ARG A 348 31.04 25.48 15.24
C ARG A 348 30.42 26.87 15.32
N GLU A 349 29.15 26.98 14.92
CA GLU A 349 28.41 28.25 14.83
C GLU A 349 26.97 28.05 15.28
N GLU A 350 26.48 29.01 16.06
CA GLU A 350 25.06 29.11 16.44
C GLU A 350 24.36 30.02 15.42
N GLN A 351 23.23 29.58 14.87
CA GLN A 351 22.44 30.33 13.90
C GLN A 351 21.19 30.90 14.54
#